data_2784506c6be1f6bb13d4b2d75599ecfb
#
_entry.id   2784506c6be1f6bb13d4b2d75599ecfb
#
_cell.length_a   1.000
_cell.length_b   1.000
_cell.length_c   1.000
_cell.angle_alpha   90.00
_cell.angle_beta   90.00
_cell.angle_gamma   90.00
#
_symmetry.space_group_name_H-M   'P 1'
#
loop_
_entity.id
_entity.type
_entity.pdbx_description
1 polymer ?
#
loop_
_entity_poly.entity_id
_entity_poly.type
_entity_poly.pdbx_seq_one_letter_code
_entity_poly.pdbx_strand_id
1 'polypeptide(L)'
;MSEDKLITTTKLPDFEMKEYNRDKISIPHAKTIAKSMERLGKNWIPVIVSKDKIILDGQHRYLAFKMLQEQGCKNVKFIYILSNLLYEEAEDECRDVISTVNSETNKWRMADWIEFHSYNNENYKNLQDLQAVYSDFHVSALASLCHEGAPSGGGITTVVRSGGFEYNFNKQKEYILDEITKLAAVNDAFTQKAFLVAVILLSRQEQFKAKRLFDKINENLGTLQKQSGQDNWMGYLAHMYNKHMRNKHDMLKVTVTSY
;
A
#
# COMPACT_ATOMS: atom_id res chain seq x y z
N MET A 1 6.71 32.18 17.54
CA MET A 1 6.07 30.86 17.23
C MET A 1 5.57 30.29 18.55
N SER A 2 4.30 29.95 18.67
CA SER A 2 3.77 29.31 19.88
C SER A 2 4.26 27.86 19.90
N GLU A 3 4.70 27.35 21.06
CA GLU A 3 5.24 25.99 21.21
C GLU A 3 4.11 24.96 21.31
N ASP A 4 4.36 23.75 20.83
CA ASP A 4 3.49 22.59 21.04
C ASP A 4 3.35 22.32 22.55
N LYS A 5 2.14 21.95 22.99
CA LYS A 5 1.85 21.77 24.42
C LYS A 5 1.52 20.33 24.77
N LEU A 6 2.27 19.75 25.68
CA LEU A 6 1.92 18.47 26.30
C LEU A 6 0.84 18.68 27.37
N ILE A 7 -0.30 18.04 27.21
CA ILE A 7 -1.47 18.17 28.08
C ILE A 7 -1.83 16.78 28.65
N THR A 8 -2.19 16.78 29.92
CA THR A 8 -2.70 15.61 30.65
C THR A 8 -4.08 15.89 31.20
N THR A 9 -5.03 15.02 30.95
CA THR A 9 -6.41 15.16 31.45
C THR A 9 -6.96 13.80 31.92
N THR A 10 -7.95 13.84 32.80
CA THR A 10 -8.77 12.67 33.14
C THR A 10 -10.17 12.73 32.52
N LYS A 11 -10.50 13.83 31.84
CA LYS A 11 -11.76 14.01 31.13
C LYS A 11 -11.55 13.73 29.65
N LEU A 12 -12.55 13.13 29.00
CA LEU A 12 -12.51 12.89 27.56
C LEU A 12 -12.50 14.24 26.82
N PRO A 13 -11.43 14.56 26.05
CA PRO A 13 -11.44 15.73 25.22
C PRO A 13 -12.36 15.50 24.01
N ASP A 14 -12.91 16.57 23.47
CA ASP A 14 -13.68 16.54 22.24
C ASP A 14 -12.75 16.75 21.06
N PHE A 15 -12.32 15.63 20.45
CA PHE A 15 -11.43 15.61 19.30
C PHE A 15 -12.12 15.00 18.09
N GLU A 16 -11.85 15.56 16.91
CA GLU A 16 -12.34 15.09 15.63
C GLU A 16 -11.34 14.10 14.99
N MET A 17 -11.86 13.05 14.35
CA MET A 17 -11.11 12.12 13.53
C MET A 17 -11.52 12.32 12.08
N LYS A 18 -10.59 12.68 11.20
CA LYS A 18 -10.86 12.80 9.76
C LYS A 18 -10.79 11.45 9.07
N GLU A 19 -11.57 11.28 8.00
CA GLU A 19 -11.73 10.01 7.28
C GLU A 19 -10.44 9.45 6.68
N TYR A 20 -9.53 10.30 6.21
CA TYR A 20 -8.23 9.87 5.65
C TYR A 20 -7.27 9.30 6.69
N ASN A 21 -7.57 9.42 7.96
CA ASN A 21 -6.76 8.91 9.05
C ASN A 21 -7.13 7.45 9.39
N ARG A 22 -6.98 6.52 8.43
CA ARG A 22 -7.39 5.12 8.41
C ARG A 22 -8.91 4.88 8.51
N ASP A 23 -9.53 4.45 7.43
CA ASP A 23 -10.95 4.09 7.33
C ASP A 23 -11.43 3.05 8.35
N LYS A 24 -10.54 2.23 8.87
CA LYS A 24 -10.90 1.13 9.78
C LYS A 24 -10.09 1.19 11.06
N ILE A 25 -10.64 1.90 12.03
CA ILE A 25 -10.15 1.78 13.40
C ILE A 25 -10.42 0.35 13.88
N SER A 26 -9.34 -0.38 14.21
CA SER A 26 -9.46 -1.73 14.76
C SER A 26 -9.97 -1.70 16.19
N ILE A 27 -11.24 -2.00 16.37
CA ILE A 27 -11.87 -2.11 17.71
C ILE A 27 -11.14 -3.12 18.62
N PRO A 28 -10.74 -4.34 18.14
CA PRO A 28 -9.94 -5.25 18.95
C PRO A 28 -8.61 -4.63 19.41
N HIS A 29 -7.93 -3.87 18.54
CA HIS A 29 -6.69 -3.19 18.92
C HIS A 29 -6.93 -2.08 19.95
N ALA A 30 -7.95 -1.26 19.77
CA ALA A 30 -8.34 -0.24 20.76
C ALA A 30 -8.67 -0.86 22.13
N LYS A 31 -9.39 -2.00 22.17
CA LYS A 31 -9.66 -2.74 23.42
C LYS A 31 -8.37 -3.23 24.09
N THR A 32 -7.39 -3.67 23.34
CA THR A 32 -6.08 -4.08 23.88
C THR A 32 -5.34 -2.90 24.49
N ILE A 33 -5.35 -1.75 23.81
CA ILE A 33 -4.78 -0.49 24.32
C ILE A 33 -5.53 -0.06 25.59
N ALA A 34 -6.87 -0.12 25.63
CA ALA A 34 -7.67 0.24 26.80
C ALA A 34 -7.27 -0.56 28.04
N LYS A 35 -7.15 -1.89 27.92
CA LYS A 35 -6.65 -2.75 29.02
C LYS A 35 -5.25 -2.32 29.51
N SER A 36 -4.37 -1.93 28.59
CA SER A 36 -3.03 -1.46 28.95
C SER A 36 -3.08 -0.10 29.64
N MET A 37 -3.91 0.82 29.17
CA MET A 37 -4.10 2.14 29.77
C MET A 37 -4.71 2.03 31.17
N GLU A 38 -5.69 1.16 31.37
CA GLU A 38 -6.30 0.89 32.67
C GLU A 38 -5.26 0.35 33.67
N ARG A 39 -4.47 -0.65 33.26
CA ARG A 39 -3.40 -1.24 34.09
C ARG A 39 -2.30 -0.23 34.45
N LEU A 40 -1.92 0.63 33.53
CA LEU A 40 -0.80 1.58 33.67
C LEU A 40 -1.25 2.96 34.18
N GLY A 41 -2.55 3.18 34.28
CA GLY A 41 -3.15 4.43 34.72
C GLY A 41 -3.06 5.60 33.71
N LYS A 42 -2.48 5.36 32.52
CA LYS A 42 -2.33 6.37 31.45
C LYS A 42 -1.95 5.77 30.09
N ASN A 43 -2.09 6.57 29.00
CA ASN A 43 -1.38 6.28 27.76
C ASN A 43 0.06 6.81 27.85
N TRP A 44 1.04 5.95 27.66
CA TRP A 44 2.46 6.33 27.69
C TRP A 44 2.93 7.07 26.43
N ILE A 45 2.32 6.77 25.29
CA ILE A 45 2.58 7.46 24.03
C ILE A 45 1.49 8.51 23.85
N PRO A 46 1.81 9.82 23.79
CA PRO A 46 0.82 10.88 23.61
C PRO A 46 0.04 10.73 22.30
N VAL A 47 -1.19 11.22 22.28
CA VAL A 47 -1.95 11.46 21.04
C VAL A 47 -1.53 12.81 20.50
N ILE A 48 -1.32 12.94 19.19
CA ILE A 48 -0.97 14.22 18.55
C ILE A 48 -2.24 14.81 17.96
N VAL A 49 -2.52 16.06 18.31
CA VAL A 49 -3.74 16.77 17.95
C VAL A 49 -3.38 18.15 17.42
N SER A 50 -4.01 18.56 16.31
CA SER A 50 -3.88 19.92 15.79
C SER A 50 -4.54 20.96 16.71
N LYS A 51 -4.25 22.24 16.50
CA LYS A 51 -4.81 23.34 17.31
C LYS A 51 -6.34 23.42 17.20
N ASP A 52 -6.91 23.06 16.07
CA ASP A 52 -8.34 22.94 15.79
C ASP A 52 -8.94 21.59 16.20
N LYS A 53 -8.23 20.83 17.06
CA LYS A 53 -8.69 19.61 17.72
C LYS A 53 -8.87 18.39 16.81
N ILE A 54 -8.18 18.34 15.69
CA ILE A 54 -8.16 17.18 14.80
C ILE A 54 -7.04 16.23 15.20
N ILE A 55 -7.32 14.94 15.35
CA ILE A 55 -6.32 13.94 15.71
C ILE A 55 -5.41 13.69 14.51
N LEU A 56 -4.12 13.98 14.65
CA LEU A 56 -3.09 13.70 13.66
C LEU A 56 -2.51 12.29 13.85
N ASP A 57 -2.29 11.86 15.11
CA ASP A 57 -1.88 10.47 15.44
C ASP A 57 -2.50 10.01 16.75
N GLY A 58 -2.74 8.70 16.85
CA GLY A 58 -3.20 8.06 18.08
C GLY A 58 -4.70 7.83 18.16
N GLN A 59 -5.42 7.71 17.07
CA GLN A 59 -6.86 7.42 17.02
C GLN A 59 -7.25 6.22 17.87
N HIS A 60 -6.51 5.11 17.79
CA HIS A 60 -6.76 3.93 18.62
C HIS A 60 -6.59 4.24 20.11
N ARG A 61 -5.62 5.10 20.48
CA ARG A 61 -5.40 5.52 21.87
C ARG A 61 -6.54 6.43 22.38
N TYR A 62 -7.01 7.32 21.50
CA TYR A 62 -8.18 8.15 21.81
C TYR A 62 -9.45 7.31 21.99
N LEU A 63 -9.70 6.38 21.05
CA LEU A 63 -10.84 5.46 21.12
C LEU A 63 -10.76 4.56 22.37
N ALA A 64 -9.58 4.06 22.69
CA ALA A 64 -9.36 3.28 23.92
C ALA A 64 -9.70 4.08 25.18
N PHE A 65 -9.28 5.35 25.23
CA PHE A 65 -9.63 6.22 26.34
C PHE A 65 -11.14 6.52 26.41
N LYS A 66 -11.79 6.75 25.27
CA LYS A 66 -13.24 6.91 25.17
C LYS A 66 -13.97 5.70 25.73
N MET A 67 -13.58 4.49 25.37
CA MET A 67 -14.14 3.25 25.89
C MET A 67 -13.99 3.14 27.42
N LEU A 68 -12.83 3.52 27.97
CA LEU A 68 -12.60 3.53 29.42
C LEU A 68 -13.49 4.54 30.14
N GLN A 69 -13.70 5.72 29.57
CA GLN A 69 -14.61 6.71 30.13
C GLN A 69 -16.06 6.23 30.14
N GLU A 70 -16.51 5.59 29.04
CA GLU A 70 -17.84 4.98 28.93
C GLU A 70 -18.06 3.84 29.94
N GLN A 71 -16.98 3.12 30.31
CA GLN A 71 -16.97 2.08 31.36
C GLN A 71 -16.86 2.66 32.77
N GLY A 72 -16.77 3.98 32.93
CA GLY A 72 -16.67 4.64 34.24
C GLY A 72 -15.27 4.66 34.85
N CYS A 73 -14.22 4.35 34.09
CA CYS A 73 -12.83 4.38 34.55
C CYS A 73 -12.31 5.84 34.65
N LYS A 74 -12.59 6.51 35.78
CA LYS A 74 -12.29 7.94 35.99
C LYS A 74 -10.81 8.26 36.30
N ASN A 75 -10.00 7.25 36.66
CA ASN A 75 -8.64 7.47 37.18
C ASN A 75 -7.55 7.34 36.12
N VAL A 76 -7.90 7.01 34.87
CA VAL A 76 -6.95 6.90 33.78
C VAL A 76 -6.63 8.30 33.25
N LYS A 77 -5.32 8.62 33.15
CA LYS A 77 -4.83 9.86 32.59
C LYS A 77 -4.66 9.73 31.08
N PHE A 78 -5.17 10.70 30.34
CA PHE A 78 -4.99 10.80 28.90
C PHE A 78 -3.98 11.92 28.60
N ILE A 79 -2.93 11.56 27.85
CA ILE A 79 -1.82 12.45 27.51
C ILE A 79 -1.90 12.72 26.01
N TYR A 80 -1.86 14.00 25.64
CA TYR A 80 -1.82 14.41 24.24
C TYR A 80 -0.93 15.63 24.05
N ILE A 81 -0.43 15.81 22.85
CA ILE A 81 0.31 16.98 22.38
C ILE A 81 -0.65 17.81 21.55
N LEU A 82 -0.90 19.03 21.97
CA LEU A 82 -1.61 20.03 21.18
C LEU A 82 -0.57 20.75 20.31
N SER A 83 -0.56 20.42 19.03
CA SER A 83 0.29 21.08 18.05
C SER A 83 -0.21 22.47 17.72
N ASN A 84 0.69 23.33 17.30
CA ASN A 84 0.35 24.67 16.83
C ASN A 84 -0.18 24.69 15.39
N LEU A 85 -0.13 23.57 14.68
CA LEU A 85 -0.68 23.43 13.35
C LEU A 85 -2.21 23.56 13.39
N LEU A 86 -2.76 24.40 12.55
CA LEU A 86 -4.18 24.46 12.25
C LEU A 86 -4.41 23.57 11.03
N TYR A 87 -5.21 22.54 11.20
CA TYR A 87 -5.42 21.56 10.12
C TYR A 87 -5.99 22.21 8.86
N GLU A 88 -6.98 23.08 9.00
CA GLU A 88 -7.64 23.75 7.88
C GLU A 88 -6.73 24.74 7.12
N GLU A 89 -5.67 25.28 7.78
CA GLU A 89 -4.73 26.23 7.18
C GLU A 89 -3.44 25.58 6.67
N ALA A 90 -3.06 24.41 7.24
CA ALA A 90 -1.79 23.73 7.01
C ALA A 90 -2.01 22.22 6.79
N GLU A 91 -2.97 21.87 5.92
CA GLU A 91 -3.33 20.46 5.69
C GLU A 91 -2.14 19.62 5.25
N ASP A 92 -1.29 20.13 4.35
CA ASP A 92 -0.13 19.40 3.84
C ASP A 92 0.90 19.15 4.97
N GLU A 93 1.18 20.12 5.83
CA GLU A 93 2.08 19.95 6.98
C GLU A 93 1.51 18.94 7.99
N CYS A 94 0.22 18.97 8.25
CA CYS A 94 -0.46 17.99 9.10
C CYS A 94 -0.38 16.58 8.50
N ARG A 95 -0.50 16.43 7.19
CA ARG A 95 -0.34 15.16 6.48
C ARG A 95 1.10 14.65 6.56
N ASP A 96 2.08 15.54 6.48
CA ASP A 96 3.49 15.17 6.67
C ASP A 96 3.76 14.66 8.09
N VAL A 97 3.17 15.27 9.11
CA VAL A 97 3.24 14.77 10.51
C VAL A 97 2.62 13.37 10.60
N ILE A 98 1.41 13.17 10.06
CA ILE A 98 0.73 11.87 10.03
C ILE A 98 1.60 10.83 9.33
N SER A 99 2.15 11.18 8.18
CA SER A 99 3.01 10.32 7.37
C SER A 99 4.27 9.91 8.14
N THR A 100 4.96 10.86 8.73
CA THR A 100 6.21 10.66 9.47
C THR A 100 5.99 9.77 10.70
N VAL A 101 5.02 10.10 11.55
CA VAL A 101 4.72 9.33 12.76
C VAL A 101 4.34 7.89 12.43
N ASN A 102 3.52 7.69 11.40
CA ASN A 102 3.10 6.33 11.00
C ASN A 102 4.22 5.54 10.31
N SER A 103 5.16 6.19 9.65
CA SER A 103 6.32 5.49 9.08
C SER A 103 7.29 4.98 10.15
N GLU A 104 7.39 5.68 11.27
CA GLU A 104 8.31 5.36 12.35
C GLU A 104 7.71 4.41 13.39
N THR A 105 6.41 4.55 13.70
CA THR A 105 5.76 3.81 14.79
C THR A 105 4.96 2.61 14.37
N ASN A 106 4.43 2.61 13.14
CA ASN A 106 3.56 1.55 12.65
C ASN A 106 3.74 1.44 11.14
N LYS A 107 4.38 0.39 10.67
CA LYS A 107 4.65 0.17 9.24
C LYS A 107 3.33 0.14 8.47
N TRP A 108 2.95 1.25 7.90
CA TRP A 108 1.86 1.30 6.95
C TRP A 108 2.09 0.33 5.81
N ARG A 109 1.06 -0.42 5.48
CA ARG A 109 1.06 -1.25 4.28
C ARG A 109 0.91 -0.35 3.06
N MET A 110 1.21 -0.87 1.89
CA MET A 110 1.09 -0.10 0.65
C MET A 110 -0.34 0.42 0.42
N ALA A 111 -1.36 -0.34 0.81
CA ALA A 111 -2.74 0.09 0.70
C ALA A 111 -3.04 1.34 1.55
N ASP A 112 -2.48 1.41 2.77
CA ASP A 112 -2.65 2.56 3.67
C ASP A 112 -2.04 3.84 3.05
N TRP A 113 -0.87 3.70 2.37
CA TRP A 113 -0.23 4.81 1.65
C TRP A 113 -1.01 5.27 0.42
N ILE A 114 -1.54 4.32 -0.35
CA ILE A 114 -2.35 4.61 -1.53
C ILE A 114 -3.61 5.37 -1.10
N GLU A 115 -4.30 4.89 -0.08
CA GLU A 115 -5.46 5.56 0.48
C GLU A 115 -5.13 6.98 0.93
N PHE A 116 -4.08 7.15 1.74
CA PHE A 116 -3.64 8.44 2.23
C PHE A 116 -3.38 9.46 1.11
N HIS A 117 -2.67 9.04 0.04
CA HIS A 117 -2.36 9.95 -1.06
C HIS A 117 -3.53 10.15 -2.03
N SER A 118 -4.52 9.25 -2.08
CA SER A 118 -5.64 9.34 -3.03
C SER A 118 -6.58 10.51 -2.75
N TYR A 119 -6.60 11.04 -1.54
CA TYR A 119 -7.46 12.16 -1.18
C TYR A 119 -7.16 13.45 -1.97
N ASN A 120 -5.91 13.66 -2.37
CA ASN A 120 -5.50 14.86 -3.12
C ASN A 120 -4.64 14.57 -4.36
N ASN A 121 -4.50 13.29 -4.75
CA ASN A 121 -3.70 12.90 -5.90
C ASN A 121 -4.44 11.88 -6.78
N GLU A 122 -4.85 12.31 -7.96
CA GLU A 122 -5.63 11.51 -8.92
C GLU A 122 -4.88 10.24 -9.37
N ASN A 123 -3.54 10.24 -9.40
CA ASN A 123 -2.77 9.05 -9.72
C ASN A 123 -3.04 7.89 -8.74
N TYR A 124 -3.17 8.21 -7.46
CA TYR A 124 -3.44 7.21 -6.41
C TYR A 124 -4.89 6.78 -6.42
N LYS A 125 -5.81 7.68 -6.71
CA LYS A 125 -7.23 7.35 -6.87
C LYS A 125 -7.44 6.37 -8.03
N ASN A 126 -6.82 6.64 -9.18
CA ASN A 126 -6.85 5.75 -10.33
C ASN A 126 -6.25 4.36 -10.00
N LEU A 127 -5.22 4.29 -9.15
CA LEU A 127 -4.66 3.01 -8.69
C LEU A 127 -5.61 2.26 -7.75
N GLN A 128 -6.36 2.97 -6.90
CA GLN A 128 -7.42 2.36 -6.07
C GLN A 128 -8.54 1.77 -6.93
N ASP A 129 -9.00 2.54 -7.92
CA ASP A 129 -10.05 2.10 -8.84
C ASP A 129 -9.59 0.87 -9.64
N LEU A 130 -8.34 0.87 -10.11
CA LEU A 130 -7.74 -0.29 -10.77
C LEU A 130 -7.70 -1.51 -9.84
N GLN A 131 -7.32 -1.31 -8.58
CA GLN A 131 -7.28 -2.40 -7.59
C GLN A 131 -8.68 -2.94 -7.28
N ALA A 132 -9.70 -2.10 -7.28
CA ALA A 132 -11.08 -2.55 -7.09
C ALA A 132 -11.55 -3.47 -8.24
N VAL A 133 -11.13 -3.17 -9.48
CA VAL A 133 -11.43 -4.01 -10.65
C VAL A 133 -10.62 -5.32 -10.64
N TYR A 134 -9.34 -5.26 -10.28
CA TYR A 134 -8.41 -6.38 -10.29
C TYR A 134 -8.02 -6.80 -8.87
N SER A 135 -9.02 -7.06 -8.02
CA SER A 135 -8.85 -7.32 -6.58
C SER A 135 -8.01 -8.54 -6.22
N ASP A 136 -7.90 -9.52 -7.13
CA ASP A 136 -7.11 -10.74 -6.92
C ASP A 136 -5.60 -10.49 -7.01
N PHE A 137 -5.19 -9.35 -7.55
CA PHE A 137 -3.78 -9.02 -7.69
C PHE A 137 -3.26 -8.21 -6.51
N HIS A 138 -2.01 -8.52 -6.13
CA HIS A 138 -1.35 -7.76 -5.09
C HIS A 138 -1.11 -6.31 -5.54
N VAL A 139 -1.54 -5.33 -4.75
CA VAL A 139 -1.49 -3.90 -5.11
C VAL A 139 -0.10 -3.40 -5.51
N SER A 140 0.97 -3.95 -4.92
CA SER A 140 2.33 -3.57 -5.32
C SER A 140 2.70 -4.04 -6.74
N ALA A 141 2.06 -5.09 -7.24
CA ALA A 141 2.26 -5.53 -8.61
C ALA A 141 1.49 -4.62 -9.59
N LEU A 142 0.24 -4.25 -9.25
CA LEU A 142 -0.53 -3.27 -10.01
C LEU A 142 0.19 -1.92 -10.07
N ALA A 143 0.70 -1.43 -8.93
CA ALA A 143 1.51 -0.21 -8.90
C ALA A 143 2.76 -0.31 -9.77
N SER A 144 3.47 -1.46 -9.76
CA SER A 144 4.64 -1.68 -10.63
C SER A 144 4.29 -1.73 -12.11
N LEU A 145 3.09 -2.18 -12.46
CA LEU A 145 2.59 -2.17 -13.83
C LEU A 145 2.30 -0.73 -14.30
N CYS A 146 1.69 0.06 -13.43
CA CYS A 146 1.24 1.41 -13.78
C CYS A 146 2.36 2.46 -13.76
N HIS A 147 3.38 2.29 -12.92
CA HIS A 147 4.47 3.27 -12.80
C HIS A 147 5.62 2.97 -13.75
N GLU A 148 5.94 3.91 -14.64
CA GLU A 148 7.08 3.78 -15.57
C GLU A 148 8.39 3.94 -14.80
N GLY A 149 9.35 3.06 -15.11
CA GLY A 149 10.68 3.13 -14.49
C GLY A 149 10.76 2.62 -13.06
N ALA A 150 9.68 2.06 -12.52
CA ALA A 150 9.73 1.49 -11.16
C ALA A 150 10.83 0.42 -11.06
N PRO A 151 11.73 0.53 -10.07
CA PRO A 151 12.67 -0.51 -9.80
C PRO A 151 11.94 -1.83 -9.50
N SER A 152 12.50 -2.95 -9.93
CA SER A 152 11.99 -4.26 -9.55
C SER A 152 12.07 -4.43 -8.02
N GLY A 153 11.06 -5.02 -7.40
CA GLY A 153 11.06 -5.31 -5.97
C GLY A 153 10.61 -4.15 -5.06
N GLY A 154 11.37 -3.85 -4.01
CA GLY A 154 10.99 -2.87 -2.97
C GLY A 154 10.93 -1.41 -3.41
N GLY A 155 11.47 -1.06 -4.58
CA GLY A 155 11.51 0.31 -5.07
C GLY A 155 10.14 0.95 -5.27
N ILE A 156 9.15 0.20 -5.76
CA ILE A 156 7.79 0.73 -5.95
C ILE A 156 7.13 1.11 -4.60
N THR A 157 7.41 0.37 -3.54
CA THR A 157 6.91 0.71 -2.20
C THR A 157 7.43 2.06 -1.73
N THR A 158 8.70 2.36 -2.00
CA THR A 158 9.29 3.66 -1.66
C THR A 158 8.66 4.79 -2.47
N VAL A 159 8.44 4.59 -3.77
CA VAL A 159 7.78 5.56 -4.65
C VAL A 159 6.36 5.86 -4.18
N VAL A 160 5.57 4.81 -3.88
CA VAL A 160 4.20 4.96 -3.39
C VAL A 160 4.18 5.68 -2.04
N ARG A 161 5.08 5.32 -1.12
CA ARG A 161 5.16 5.95 0.20
C ARG A 161 5.50 7.43 0.15
N SER A 162 6.40 7.82 -0.75
CA SER A 162 6.86 9.22 -0.89
C SER A 162 5.89 10.15 -1.62
N GLY A 163 4.74 9.67 -2.09
CA GLY A 163 3.82 10.46 -2.90
C GLY A 163 4.22 10.63 -4.37
N GLY A 164 5.34 10.04 -4.78
CA GLY A 164 5.90 10.17 -6.14
C GLY A 164 5.34 9.19 -7.18
N PHE A 165 4.23 8.53 -6.89
CA PHE A 165 3.64 7.58 -7.81
C PHE A 165 2.94 8.29 -8.97
N GLU A 166 3.28 7.89 -10.21
CA GLU A 166 2.65 8.36 -11.44
C GLU A 166 1.88 7.20 -12.09
N TYR A 167 0.60 7.42 -12.31
CA TYR A 167 -0.29 6.43 -12.92
C TYR A 167 -0.23 6.50 -14.44
N ASN A 168 0.33 5.46 -15.04
CA ASN A 168 0.32 5.27 -16.47
C ASN A 168 -0.27 3.88 -16.78
N PHE A 169 -1.54 3.85 -17.17
CA PHE A 169 -2.26 2.65 -17.55
C PHE A 169 -2.78 2.79 -18.99
N ASN A 170 -2.48 1.81 -19.83
CA ASN A 170 -2.82 1.83 -21.24
C ASN A 170 -3.42 0.50 -21.69
N LYS A 171 -3.92 0.45 -22.92
CA LYS A 171 -4.56 -0.75 -23.49
C LYS A 171 -3.68 -2.01 -23.48
N GLN A 172 -2.36 -1.88 -23.56
CA GLN A 172 -1.47 -3.03 -23.48
C GLN A 172 -1.41 -3.59 -22.06
N LYS A 173 -1.38 -2.72 -21.04
CA LYS A 173 -1.38 -3.10 -19.62
C LYS A 173 -2.73 -3.71 -19.23
N GLU A 174 -3.83 -3.15 -19.72
CA GLU A 174 -5.17 -3.70 -19.57
C GLU A 174 -5.24 -5.10 -20.17
N TYR A 175 -4.83 -5.28 -21.43
CA TYR A 175 -4.78 -6.59 -22.10
C TYR A 175 -3.95 -7.61 -21.30
N ILE A 176 -2.82 -7.21 -20.73
CA ILE A 176 -1.99 -8.08 -19.88
C ILE A 176 -2.77 -8.54 -18.65
N LEU A 177 -3.44 -7.63 -17.93
CA LEU A 177 -4.22 -7.98 -16.74
C LEU A 177 -5.40 -8.88 -17.07
N ASP A 178 -6.12 -8.60 -18.15
CA ASP A 178 -7.26 -9.39 -18.59
C ASP A 178 -6.84 -10.84 -18.96
N GLU A 179 -5.73 -11.00 -19.68
CA GLU A 179 -5.22 -12.33 -20.02
C GLU A 179 -4.76 -13.09 -18.77
N ILE A 180 -4.08 -12.43 -17.83
CA ILE A 180 -3.68 -13.06 -16.57
C ILE A 180 -4.91 -13.42 -15.73
N THR A 181 -5.95 -12.60 -15.69
CA THR A 181 -7.21 -12.91 -15.00
C THR A 181 -7.86 -14.16 -15.58
N LYS A 182 -7.89 -14.32 -16.91
CA LYS A 182 -8.39 -15.56 -17.57
C LYS A 182 -7.56 -16.79 -17.18
N LEU A 183 -6.24 -16.64 -17.14
CA LEU A 183 -5.34 -17.72 -16.72
C LEU A 183 -5.52 -18.06 -15.23
N ALA A 184 -5.71 -17.06 -14.38
CA ALA A 184 -5.95 -17.23 -12.96
C ALA A 184 -7.23 -18.03 -12.66
N ALA A 185 -8.26 -17.87 -13.48
CA ALA A 185 -9.48 -18.68 -13.39
C ALA A 185 -9.26 -20.16 -13.65
N VAL A 186 -8.16 -20.53 -14.36
CA VAL A 186 -7.81 -21.92 -14.66
C VAL A 186 -6.79 -22.48 -13.66
N ASN A 187 -5.87 -21.64 -13.17
CA ASN A 187 -4.81 -22.04 -12.25
C ASN A 187 -4.36 -20.87 -11.38
N ASP A 188 -4.45 -21.04 -10.07
CA ASP A 188 -4.09 -20.06 -9.04
C ASP A 188 -2.60 -19.64 -9.06
N ALA A 189 -1.73 -20.42 -9.69
CA ALA A 189 -0.33 -20.05 -9.87
C ALA A 189 -0.16 -18.70 -10.59
N PHE A 190 -1.13 -18.30 -11.41
CA PHE A 190 -1.10 -17.04 -12.16
C PHE A 190 -1.51 -15.81 -11.32
N THR A 191 -2.14 -15.99 -10.16
CA THR A 191 -2.41 -14.88 -9.22
C THR A 191 -1.17 -14.46 -8.43
N GLN A 192 -0.09 -15.26 -8.50
CA GLN A 192 1.12 -14.98 -7.74
C GLN A 192 1.74 -13.66 -8.16
N LYS A 193 2.08 -12.83 -7.15
CA LYS A 193 2.82 -11.59 -7.38
C LYS A 193 4.06 -11.79 -8.25
N ALA A 194 4.81 -12.87 -8.03
CA ALA A 194 6.03 -13.19 -8.77
C ALA A 194 5.77 -13.39 -10.27
N PHE A 195 4.66 -14.03 -10.64
CA PHE A 195 4.26 -14.21 -12.03
C PHE A 195 3.93 -12.87 -12.69
N LEU A 196 3.04 -12.09 -12.08
CA LEU A 196 2.66 -10.78 -12.62
C LEU A 196 3.87 -9.84 -12.77
N VAL A 197 4.74 -9.79 -11.76
CA VAL A 197 5.96 -8.98 -11.82
C VAL A 197 6.90 -9.47 -12.95
N ALA A 198 7.03 -10.77 -13.15
CA ALA A 198 7.83 -11.30 -14.27
C ALA A 198 7.27 -10.87 -15.64
N VAL A 199 5.94 -10.94 -15.83
CA VAL A 199 5.30 -10.46 -17.07
C VAL A 199 5.52 -8.97 -17.25
N ILE A 200 5.39 -8.15 -16.18
CA ILE A 200 5.63 -6.70 -16.22
C ILE A 200 7.07 -6.39 -16.64
N LEU A 201 8.04 -7.08 -16.09
CA LEU A 201 9.46 -6.84 -16.42
C LEU A 201 9.77 -7.24 -17.87
N LEU A 202 9.22 -8.34 -18.34
CA LEU A 202 9.34 -8.75 -19.75
C LEU A 202 8.65 -7.74 -20.68
N SER A 203 7.51 -7.18 -20.27
CA SER A 203 6.74 -6.23 -21.10
C SER A 203 7.44 -4.88 -21.32
N ARG A 204 8.48 -4.58 -20.56
CA ARG A 204 9.30 -3.36 -20.71
C ARG A 204 10.33 -3.46 -21.85
N GLN A 205 10.55 -4.65 -22.40
CA GLN A 205 11.46 -4.82 -23.52
C GLN A 205 10.76 -4.44 -24.83
N GLU A 206 11.43 -3.66 -25.69
CA GLU A 206 10.86 -3.13 -26.95
C GLU A 206 10.29 -4.23 -27.86
N GLN A 207 10.94 -5.39 -27.89
CA GLN A 207 10.52 -6.55 -28.70
C GLN A 207 9.34 -7.33 -28.12
N PHE A 208 8.86 -7.01 -26.91
CA PHE A 208 7.79 -7.73 -26.25
C PHE A 208 6.45 -7.53 -26.97
N LYS A 209 5.79 -8.65 -27.26
CA LYS A 209 4.42 -8.68 -27.78
C LYS A 209 3.55 -9.51 -26.84
N ALA A 210 2.66 -8.84 -26.11
CA ALA A 210 1.79 -9.47 -25.11
C ALA A 210 1.02 -10.67 -25.71
N LYS A 211 0.38 -10.48 -26.87
CA LYS A 211 -0.35 -11.55 -27.53
C LYS A 211 0.51 -12.81 -27.75
N ARG A 212 1.75 -12.67 -28.23
CA ARG A 212 2.64 -13.81 -28.43
C ARG A 212 2.92 -14.56 -27.12
N LEU A 213 3.17 -13.84 -26.03
CA LEU A 213 3.41 -14.46 -24.73
C LEU A 213 2.20 -15.30 -24.30
N PHE A 214 1.01 -14.73 -24.34
CA PHE A 214 -0.20 -15.40 -23.89
C PHE A 214 -0.63 -16.54 -24.81
N ASP A 215 -0.44 -16.41 -26.14
CA ASP A 215 -0.61 -17.54 -27.07
C ASP A 215 0.30 -18.72 -26.68
N LYS A 216 1.59 -18.46 -26.34
CA LYS A 216 2.53 -19.48 -25.91
C LYS A 216 2.20 -20.09 -24.54
N ILE A 217 1.71 -19.30 -23.60
CA ILE A 217 1.22 -19.82 -22.32
C ILE A 217 0.01 -20.75 -22.56
N ASN A 218 -0.96 -20.33 -23.36
CA ASN A 218 -2.16 -21.10 -23.67
C ASN A 218 -1.85 -22.41 -24.40
N GLU A 219 -0.89 -22.43 -25.35
CA GLU A 219 -0.41 -23.62 -26.00
C GLU A 219 0.20 -24.67 -25.03
N ASN A 220 0.66 -24.24 -23.86
CA ASN A 220 1.39 -25.06 -22.90
C ASN A 220 0.70 -25.17 -21.52
N LEU A 221 -0.55 -24.72 -21.37
CA LEU A 221 -1.27 -24.68 -20.07
C LEU A 221 -1.21 -26.01 -19.31
N GLY A 222 -1.38 -27.15 -19.99
CA GLY A 222 -1.38 -28.45 -19.35
C GLY A 222 -0.02 -28.95 -18.86
N THR A 223 1.08 -28.32 -19.29
CA THR A 223 2.46 -28.67 -18.91
C THR A 223 3.15 -27.56 -18.10
N LEU A 224 2.44 -26.47 -17.85
CA LEU A 224 3.00 -25.28 -17.20
C LEU A 224 3.24 -25.55 -15.72
N GLN A 225 4.50 -25.42 -15.30
CA GLN A 225 4.90 -25.67 -13.92
C GLN A 225 4.99 -24.37 -13.14
N LYS A 226 4.47 -24.37 -11.90
CA LYS A 226 4.62 -23.28 -10.96
C LYS A 226 6.10 -23.03 -10.67
N GLN A 227 6.53 -21.79 -10.84
CA GLN A 227 7.90 -21.38 -10.57
C GLN A 227 8.01 -20.73 -9.18
N SER A 228 9.15 -20.93 -8.51
CA SER A 228 9.47 -20.27 -7.25
C SER A 228 10.18 -18.95 -7.54
N GLY A 229 9.52 -17.83 -7.22
CA GLY A 229 10.12 -16.50 -7.35
C GLY A 229 10.06 -15.88 -8.74
N GLN A 230 10.35 -14.60 -8.79
CA GLN A 230 10.23 -13.75 -9.97
C GLN A 230 11.22 -14.13 -11.09
N ASP A 231 12.48 -14.38 -10.73
CA ASP A 231 13.55 -14.63 -11.72
C ASP A 231 13.33 -15.95 -12.45
N ASN A 232 12.86 -16.98 -11.74
CA ASN A 232 12.50 -18.26 -12.35
C ASN A 232 11.32 -18.11 -13.29
N TRP A 233 10.29 -17.32 -12.91
CA TRP A 233 9.19 -16.98 -13.81
C TRP A 233 9.68 -16.24 -15.06
N MET A 234 10.56 -15.24 -14.90
CA MET A 234 11.12 -14.49 -16.02
C MET A 234 11.87 -15.41 -17.00
N GLY A 235 12.75 -16.27 -16.48
CA GLY A 235 13.49 -17.24 -17.28
C GLY A 235 12.58 -18.18 -18.03
N TYR A 236 11.59 -18.74 -17.34
CA TYR A 236 10.64 -19.68 -17.90
C TYR A 236 9.76 -19.04 -19.00
N LEU A 237 9.19 -17.87 -18.74
CA LEU A 237 8.36 -17.14 -19.70
C LEU A 237 9.15 -16.66 -20.91
N ALA A 238 10.38 -16.17 -20.72
CA ALA A 238 11.25 -15.77 -21.82
C ALA A 238 11.65 -16.98 -22.70
N HIS A 239 11.93 -18.13 -22.09
CA HIS A 239 12.18 -19.36 -22.84
C HIS A 239 10.99 -19.76 -23.70
N MET A 240 9.78 -19.76 -23.14
CA MET A 240 8.55 -20.05 -23.89
C MET A 240 8.32 -19.03 -25.01
N TYR A 241 8.46 -17.76 -24.73
CA TYR A 241 8.30 -16.68 -25.71
C TYR A 241 9.25 -16.85 -26.89
N ASN A 242 10.53 -17.16 -26.60
CA ASN A 242 11.60 -17.28 -27.59
C ASN A 242 11.55 -18.55 -28.38
N LYS A 243 10.80 -19.56 -27.93
CA LYS A 243 10.70 -20.86 -28.62
C LYS A 243 10.25 -20.68 -30.07
N HIS A 244 11.00 -21.28 -31.01
CA HIS A 244 10.81 -21.17 -32.45
C HIS A 244 11.06 -19.78 -33.07
N MET A 245 11.69 -18.85 -32.35
CA MET A 245 12.16 -17.61 -32.95
C MET A 245 13.50 -17.80 -33.63
N ARG A 246 13.58 -17.34 -34.88
CA ARG A 246 14.81 -17.41 -35.69
C ARG A 246 15.69 -16.16 -35.52
N ASN A 247 15.06 -15.01 -35.33
CA ASN A 247 15.77 -13.73 -35.20
C ASN A 247 16.12 -13.47 -33.73
N LYS A 248 17.40 -13.44 -33.43
CA LYS A 248 17.90 -13.19 -32.08
C LYS A 248 17.56 -11.76 -31.55
N HIS A 249 17.35 -10.78 -32.43
CA HIS A 249 16.97 -9.43 -32.03
C HIS A 249 15.55 -9.35 -31.48
N ASP A 250 14.66 -10.27 -31.88
CA ASP A 250 13.28 -10.28 -31.41
C ASP A 250 13.10 -11.12 -30.12
N MET A 251 14.17 -11.76 -29.64
CA MET A 251 14.13 -12.58 -28.43
C MET A 251 14.16 -11.72 -27.16
N LEU A 252 13.34 -12.11 -26.18
CA LEU A 252 13.41 -11.53 -24.84
C LEU A 252 14.70 -11.94 -24.15
N LYS A 253 15.34 -10.97 -23.53
CA LYS A 253 16.58 -11.16 -22.76
C LYS A 253 16.24 -11.27 -21.28
N VAL A 254 16.83 -12.24 -20.59
CA VAL A 254 16.74 -12.36 -19.15
C VAL A 254 18.15 -12.22 -18.59
N THR A 255 18.38 -11.14 -17.89
CA THR A 255 19.60 -10.99 -17.08
C THR A 255 19.29 -11.59 -15.72
N VAL A 256 19.72 -12.82 -15.49
CA VAL A 256 19.68 -13.42 -14.15
C VAL A 256 20.82 -12.76 -13.37
N THR A 257 20.49 -11.87 -12.47
CA THR A 257 21.45 -11.42 -11.46
C THR A 257 21.69 -12.60 -10.53
N SER A 258 22.78 -13.34 -10.78
CA SER A 258 23.30 -14.31 -9.81
C SER A 258 23.75 -13.51 -8.56
N TYR A 259 23.05 -13.73 -7.46
CA TYR A 259 23.47 -13.33 -6.12
C TYR A 259 24.45 -14.36 -5.53
#